data_6ed4ab2d0bf3b701091ba77d39c6c932
#
_entry.id   6ed4ab2d0bf3b701091ba77d39c6c932
#
_cell.length_a   1.000
_cell.length_b   1.000
_cell.length_c   1.000
_cell.angle_alpha   90.00
_cell.angle_beta   90.00
_cell.angle_gamma   90.00
#
_symmetry.space_group_name_H-M   'P 1'
#
loop_
_entity.id
_entity.type
_entity.pdbx_description
1 polymer ?
#
loop_
_entity_poly.entity_id
_entity_poly.type
_entity_poly.pdbx_seq_one_letter_code
_entity_poly.pdbx_strand_id
1 'polypeptide(L)'
;MLKIAFNKNYIYPLEENHRFPMIKYELIPEQLVRESTCSENNFFNPEKVDDDIVLFTHQKEYFERFKSLHLSKKEIREIGFPLSKELVDRELQIADGTIKGVHYSIEHGISMNIAGGTHHALSLIHI
;
A
#
# COMPACT_ATOMS: atom_id res chain seq x y z
N MET A 1 6.42 -16.49 14.43
CA MET A 1 5.01 -15.99 14.40
C MET A 1 4.77 -15.27 13.10
N LEU A 2 3.70 -15.60 12.38
CA LEU A 2 3.29 -14.84 11.18
C LEU A 2 3.10 -13.36 11.50
N LYS A 3 3.68 -12.48 10.70
CA LYS A 3 3.50 -11.03 10.78
C LYS A 3 2.76 -10.52 9.54
N ILE A 4 1.76 -9.68 9.77
CA ILE A 4 0.84 -9.18 8.74
C ILE A 4 0.82 -7.65 8.79
N ALA A 5 1.25 -7.01 7.71
CA ALA A 5 1.15 -5.56 7.59
C ALA A 5 -0.30 -5.13 7.38
N PHE A 6 -0.78 -4.22 8.21
CA PHE A 6 -2.09 -3.59 8.07
C PHE A 6 -2.09 -2.19 8.66
N ASN A 7 -2.75 -1.27 7.97
CA ASN A 7 -3.01 0.08 8.44
C ASN A 7 -4.41 0.52 7.96
N LYS A 8 -5.11 1.29 8.77
CA LYS A 8 -6.43 1.85 8.40
C LYS A 8 -6.39 2.68 7.13
N ASN A 9 -5.26 3.32 6.82
CA ASN A 9 -5.07 4.10 5.59
C ASN A 9 -5.00 3.24 4.33
N TYR A 10 -4.95 1.91 4.44
CA TYR A 10 -5.12 1.02 3.28
C TYR A 10 -6.51 1.15 2.66
N ILE A 11 -7.48 1.61 3.47
CA ILE A 11 -8.83 1.92 3.05
C ILE A 11 -8.92 3.42 2.83
N TYR A 12 -9.25 3.85 1.63
CA TYR A 12 -9.53 5.25 1.35
C TYR A 12 -10.78 5.39 0.47
N PRO A 13 -11.50 6.51 0.53
CA PRO A 13 -12.78 6.63 -0.14
C PRO A 13 -12.61 6.59 -1.66
N LEU A 14 -13.43 5.77 -2.31
CA LEU A 14 -13.65 5.73 -3.75
C LEU A 14 -15.10 6.09 -4.05
N GLU A 15 -15.38 6.51 -5.28
CA GLU A 15 -16.75 6.70 -5.75
C GLU A 15 -17.54 5.38 -5.68
N GLU A 16 -18.84 5.45 -5.39
CA GLU A 16 -19.70 4.27 -5.21
C GLU A 16 -19.65 3.28 -6.39
N ASN A 17 -19.46 3.79 -7.60
CA ASN A 17 -19.38 2.98 -8.82
C ASN A 17 -17.96 2.53 -9.20
N HIS A 18 -16.98 2.77 -8.35
CA HIS A 18 -15.62 2.35 -8.63
C HIS A 18 -15.51 0.83 -8.62
N ARG A 19 -14.85 0.25 -9.63
CA ARG A 19 -14.73 -1.21 -9.79
C ARG A 19 -13.94 -1.89 -8.68
N PHE A 20 -13.03 -1.16 -8.04
CA PHE A 20 -12.13 -1.73 -7.03
C PHE A 20 -12.85 -1.89 -5.71
N PRO A 21 -12.91 -3.11 -5.15
CA PRO A 21 -13.62 -3.37 -3.90
C PRO A 21 -12.76 -2.96 -2.69
N MET A 22 -12.65 -1.65 -2.44
CA MET A 22 -11.80 -1.10 -1.38
C MET A 22 -12.14 -1.64 0.01
N ILE A 23 -13.40 -1.99 0.26
CA ILE A 23 -13.87 -2.54 1.54
C ILE A 23 -13.18 -3.85 1.93
N LYS A 24 -12.60 -4.57 0.97
CA LYS A 24 -11.88 -5.83 1.28
C LYS A 24 -10.73 -5.62 2.26
N TYR A 25 -10.11 -4.45 2.26
CA TYR A 25 -9.01 -4.13 3.18
C TYR A 25 -9.47 -3.94 4.63
N GLU A 26 -10.76 -3.69 4.85
CA GLU A 26 -11.38 -3.70 6.17
C GLU A 26 -11.85 -5.10 6.56
N LEU A 27 -12.54 -5.77 5.65
CA LEU A 27 -13.18 -7.07 5.92
C LEU A 27 -12.18 -8.21 6.11
N ILE A 28 -11.07 -8.23 5.37
CA ILE A 28 -10.09 -9.34 5.46
C ILE A 28 -9.45 -9.42 6.84
N PRO A 29 -8.88 -8.35 7.42
CA PRO A 29 -8.33 -8.41 8.78
C PRO A 29 -9.38 -8.82 9.82
N GLU A 30 -10.58 -8.28 9.75
CA GLU A 30 -11.67 -8.63 10.66
C GLU A 30 -12.05 -10.11 10.58
N GLN A 31 -12.15 -10.63 9.37
CA GLN A 31 -12.50 -12.04 9.16
C GLN A 31 -11.42 -12.98 9.66
N LEU A 32 -10.14 -12.67 9.41
CA LEU A 32 -9.01 -13.48 9.88
C LEU A 32 -9.00 -13.62 11.40
N VAL A 33 -9.31 -12.54 12.13
CA VAL A 33 -9.40 -12.56 13.59
C VAL A 33 -10.65 -13.32 14.05
N ARG A 34 -11.81 -13.05 13.43
CA ARG A 34 -13.09 -13.70 13.76
C ARG A 34 -13.03 -15.21 13.60
N GLU A 35 -12.40 -15.70 12.55
CA GLU A 35 -12.22 -17.11 12.27
C GLU A 35 -11.09 -17.76 13.07
N SER A 36 -10.40 -16.98 13.91
CA SER A 36 -9.24 -17.44 14.67
C SER A 36 -8.09 -17.96 13.80
N THR A 37 -8.02 -17.54 12.55
CA THR A 37 -6.90 -17.84 11.64
C THR A 37 -5.63 -17.13 12.11
N CYS A 38 -5.77 -15.93 12.66
CA CYS A 38 -4.71 -15.21 13.35
C CYS A 38 -5.31 -14.39 14.51
N SER A 39 -4.45 -13.79 15.33
CA SER A 39 -4.83 -12.87 16.39
C SER A 39 -4.40 -11.44 16.05
N GLU A 40 -4.89 -10.46 16.79
CA GLU A 40 -4.48 -9.06 16.62
C GLU A 40 -2.95 -8.86 16.75
N ASN A 41 -2.28 -9.69 17.56
CA ASN A 41 -0.83 -9.65 17.74
C ASN A 41 -0.02 -10.04 16.48
N ASN A 42 -0.65 -10.64 15.51
CA ASN A 42 -0.03 -10.95 14.23
C ASN A 42 0.13 -9.70 13.35
N PHE A 43 -0.71 -8.69 13.56
CA PHE A 43 -0.67 -7.48 12.76
C PHE A 43 0.42 -6.52 13.25
N PHE A 44 1.08 -5.85 12.31
CA PHE A 44 1.94 -4.71 12.57
C PHE A 44 1.53 -3.52 11.71
N ASN A 45 1.78 -2.34 12.23
CA ASN A 45 1.39 -1.09 11.61
C ASN A 45 2.56 -0.53 10.79
N PRO A 46 2.51 -0.55 9.45
CA PRO A 46 3.52 0.08 8.63
C PRO A 46 3.46 1.61 8.76
N GLU A 47 4.61 2.23 8.67
CA GLU A 47 4.79 3.66 8.56
C GLU A 47 4.90 4.06 7.09
N LYS A 48 5.19 5.32 6.80
CA LYS A 48 5.53 5.73 5.43
C LYS A 48 6.99 5.35 5.15
N VAL A 49 7.22 4.72 4.00
CA VAL A 49 8.58 4.44 3.55
C VAL A 49 9.35 5.74 3.31
N ASP A 50 10.65 5.72 3.60
CA ASP A 50 11.52 6.87 3.33
C ASP A 50 11.62 7.17 1.83
N ASP A 51 11.63 8.45 1.50
CA ASP A 51 11.72 8.92 0.11
C ASP A 51 12.94 8.33 -0.63
N ASP A 52 14.08 8.22 0.04
CA ASP A 52 15.30 7.67 -0.54
C ASP A 52 15.13 6.24 -1.05
N ILE A 53 14.31 5.44 -0.37
CA ILE A 53 14.01 4.06 -0.80
C ILE A 53 13.16 4.06 -2.07
N VAL A 54 12.18 4.95 -2.16
CA VAL A 54 11.35 5.11 -3.36
C VAL A 54 12.21 5.52 -4.56
N LEU A 55 13.19 6.38 -4.34
CA LEU A 55 14.10 6.89 -5.36
C LEU A 55 15.10 5.87 -5.89
N PHE A 56 15.24 4.69 -5.29
CA PHE A 56 15.98 3.58 -5.90
C PHE A 56 15.28 3.04 -7.16
N THR A 57 13.97 3.20 -7.27
CA THR A 57 13.17 2.63 -8.37
C THR A 57 12.54 3.71 -9.23
N HIS A 58 12.10 4.81 -8.62
CA HIS A 58 11.31 5.85 -9.30
C HIS A 58 12.13 7.11 -9.56
N GLN A 59 11.83 7.77 -10.69
CA GLN A 59 12.45 9.05 -11.01
C GLN A 59 11.99 10.12 -10.02
N LYS A 60 12.95 10.94 -9.56
CA LYS A 60 12.73 11.99 -8.56
C LYS A 60 11.63 12.96 -9.00
N GLU A 61 11.66 13.42 -10.24
CA GLU A 61 10.66 14.37 -10.78
C GLU A 61 9.24 13.78 -10.71
N TYR A 62 9.06 12.54 -11.13
CA TYR A 62 7.77 11.86 -11.05
C TYR A 62 7.30 11.73 -9.60
N PHE A 63 8.17 11.29 -8.71
CA PHE A 63 7.84 11.11 -7.30
C PHE A 63 7.47 12.42 -6.59
N GLU A 64 8.19 13.52 -6.89
CA GLU A 64 7.85 14.85 -6.39
C GLU A 64 6.48 15.32 -6.88
N ARG A 65 6.16 15.13 -8.17
CA ARG A 65 4.84 15.44 -8.73
C ARG A 65 3.73 14.57 -8.13
N PHE A 66 4.01 13.30 -7.88
CA PHE A 66 3.08 12.39 -7.20
C PHE A 66 2.76 12.88 -5.78
N LYS A 67 3.77 13.17 -4.97
CA LYS A 67 3.60 13.66 -3.60
C LYS A 67 2.89 15.02 -3.53
N SER A 68 3.18 15.89 -4.47
CA SER A 68 2.59 17.24 -4.53
C SER A 68 1.24 17.30 -5.25
N LEU A 69 0.72 16.17 -5.71
CA LEU A 69 -0.56 16.03 -6.43
C LEU A 69 -0.58 16.74 -7.80
N HIS A 70 0.56 16.78 -8.48
CA HIS A 70 0.74 17.45 -9.78
C HIS A 70 0.98 16.46 -10.94
N LEU A 71 0.43 15.28 -10.86
CA LEU A 71 0.43 14.35 -12.00
C LEU A 71 -0.55 14.80 -13.09
N SER A 72 -0.21 14.48 -14.33
CA SER A 72 -1.11 14.70 -15.46
C SER A 72 -2.36 13.81 -15.40
N LYS A 73 -3.41 14.22 -16.08
CA LYS A 73 -4.65 13.41 -16.20
C LYS A 73 -4.38 12.02 -16.79
N LYS A 74 -3.39 11.91 -17.67
CA LYS A 74 -3.00 10.62 -18.26
C LYS A 74 -2.38 9.72 -17.19
N GLU A 75 -1.41 10.23 -16.43
CA GLU A 75 -0.73 9.50 -15.35
C GLU A 75 -1.73 9.06 -14.27
N ILE A 76 -2.66 9.94 -13.84
CA ILE A 76 -3.70 9.60 -12.87
C ILE A 76 -4.62 8.49 -13.41
N ARG A 77 -4.95 8.52 -14.69
CA ARG A 77 -5.77 7.48 -15.32
C ARG A 77 -5.04 6.12 -15.36
N GLU A 78 -3.73 6.14 -15.59
CA GLU A 78 -2.88 4.93 -15.57
C GLU A 78 -2.77 4.32 -14.18
N ILE A 79 -2.74 5.15 -13.13
CA ILE A 79 -2.82 4.69 -11.73
C ILE A 79 -4.16 3.99 -11.45
N GLY A 80 -5.26 4.48 -12.03
CA GLY A 80 -6.59 3.91 -11.86
C GLY A 80 -7.33 4.36 -10.60
N PHE A 81 -6.73 5.22 -9.79
CA PHE A 81 -7.32 5.79 -8.58
C PHE A 81 -7.24 7.32 -8.59
N PRO A 82 -8.20 8.02 -7.94
CA PRO A 82 -8.12 9.46 -7.78
C PRO A 82 -6.85 9.85 -7.01
N LEU A 83 -6.09 10.80 -7.55
CA LEU A 83 -4.90 11.30 -6.87
C LEU A 83 -5.30 12.18 -5.70
N SER A 84 -4.87 11.81 -4.51
CA SER A 84 -5.14 12.52 -3.27
C SER A 84 -3.97 12.31 -2.30
N LYS A 85 -3.93 13.12 -1.24
CA LYS A 85 -2.95 12.94 -0.16
C LYS A 85 -3.12 11.55 0.50
N GLU A 86 -4.34 11.11 0.66
CA GLU A 86 -4.68 9.81 1.22
C GLU A 86 -4.13 8.67 0.34
N LEU A 87 -4.20 8.79 -0.98
CA LEU A 87 -3.60 7.83 -1.88
C LEU A 87 -2.08 7.80 -1.73
N VAL A 88 -1.42 8.96 -1.71
CA VAL A 88 0.03 9.07 -1.53
C VAL A 88 0.47 8.41 -0.23
N ASP A 89 -0.17 8.76 0.88
CA ASP A 89 0.13 8.20 2.19
C ASP A 89 -0.07 6.69 2.23
N ARG A 90 -1.16 6.21 1.62
CA ARG A 90 -1.47 4.79 1.49
C ARG A 90 -0.38 4.02 0.74
N GLU A 91 0.03 4.50 -0.42
CA GLU A 91 1.04 3.82 -1.25
C GLU A 91 2.41 3.75 -0.54
N LEU A 92 2.80 4.82 0.15
CA LEU A 92 4.03 4.83 0.94
C LEU A 92 3.96 3.85 2.13
N GLN A 93 2.81 3.70 2.75
CA GLN A 93 2.60 2.73 3.85
C GLN A 93 2.56 1.29 3.35
N ILE A 94 1.97 1.03 2.19
CA ILE A 94 1.98 -0.30 1.56
C ILE A 94 3.42 -0.72 1.25
N ALA A 95 4.22 0.19 0.70
CA ALA A 95 5.63 -0.06 0.40
C ALA A 95 6.43 -0.40 1.66
N ASP A 96 6.28 0.38 2.74
CA ASP A 96 6.92 0.10 4.03
C ASP A 96 6.47 -1.24 4.60
N GLY A 97 5.16 -1.54 4.52
CA GLY A 97 4.61 -2.82 4.96
C GLY A 97 5.23 -4.00 4.25
N THR A 98 5.51 -3.87 2.95
CA THR A 98 6.18 -4.92 2.17
C THR A 98 7.65 -5.06 2.58
N ILE A 99 8.38 -3.96 2.76
CA ILE A 99 9.79 -3.97 3.18
C ILE A 99 9.94 -4.57 4.58
N LYS A 100 9.15 -4.09 5.54
CA LYS A 100 9.13 -4.66 6.90
C LYS A 100 8.69 -6.14 6.89
N GLY A 101 7.77 -6.49 6.01
CA GLY A 101 7.37 -7.87 5.78
C GLY A 101 8.54 -8.75 5.36
N VAL A 102 9.41 -8.29 4.46
CA VAL A 102 10.63 -9.01 4.10
C VAL A 102 11.51 -9.27 5.32
N HIS A 103 11.76 -8.26 6.15
CA HIS A 103 12.53 -8.44 7.39
C HIS A 103 11.90 -9.46 8.32
N TYR A 104 10.59 -9.38 8.55
CA TYR A 104 9.88 -10.36 9.36
C TYR A 104 9.89 -11.77 8.77
N SER A 105 9.86 -11.91 7.44
CA SER A 105 9.95 -13.23 6.82
C SER A 105 11.32 -13.88 6.98
N ILE A 106 12.38 -13.09 7.01
CA ILE A 106 13.74 -13.59 7.31
C ILE A 106 13.81 -14.09 8.76
N GLU A 107 13.19 -13.36 9.69
CA GLU A 107 13.20 -13.71 11.12
C GLU A 107 12.23 -14.84 11.48
N HIS A 108 11.04 -14.85 10.88
CA HIS A 108 9.94 -15.73 11.26
C HIS A 108 9.52 -16.75 10.19
N GLY A 109 10.18 -16.73 9.03
CA GLY A 109 9.92 -17.64 7.92
C GLY A 109 8.85 -17.17 6.93
N ILE A 110 7.87 -16.41 7.37
CA ILE A 110 6.77 -15.91 6.53
C ILE A 110 6.21 -14.58 7.06
N SER A 111 5.82 -13.72 6.15
CA SER A 111 5.02 -12.53 6.44
C SER A 111 4.02 -12.24 5.32
N MET A 112 3.07 -11.37 5.58
CA MET A 112 2.05 -10.96 4.63
C MET A 112 1.83 -9.45 4.69
N ASN A 113 1.31 -8.88 3.60
CA ASN A 113 0.78 -7.53 3.57
C ASN A 113 -0.66 -7.61 3.07
N ILE A 114 -1.60 -7.01 3.80
CA ILE A 114 -3.03 -7.03 3.42
C ILE A 114 -3.26 -6.28 2.11
N ALA A 115 -2.50 -5.23 1.84
CA ALA A 115 -2.56 -4.50 0.58
C ALA A 115 -1.28 -4.66 -0.23
N GLY A 116 -1.43 -4.72 -1.53
CA GLY A 116 -0.35 -4.67 -2.51
C GLY A 116 -0.55 -3.54 -3.49
N GLY A 117 0.41 -3.34 -4.38
CA GLY A 117 0.29 -2.40 -5.49
C GLY A 117 -0.87 -2.79 -6.42
N THR A 118 -1.68 -1.82 -6.82
CA THR A 118 -2.82 -2.02 -7.71
C THR A 118 -2.49 -1.72 -9.16
N HIS A 119 -1.31 -1.22 -9.42
CA HIS A 119 -0.81 -0.84 -10.73
C HIS A 119 0.60 -1.38 -10.91
N HIS A 120 0.98 -1.58 -12.15
CA HIS A 120 2.26 -2.15 -12.52
C HIS A 120 3.29 -1.05 -12.75
N ALA A 121 4.51 -1.26 -12.26
CA ALA A 121 5.65 -0.42 -12.60
C ALA A 121 6.13 -0.75 -14.03
N LEU A 122 5.46 -0.19 -15.03
CA LEU A 122 5.78 -0.40 -16.45
C LEU A 122 7.04 0.34 -16.88
N SER A 123 7.43 1.36 -16.14
CA SER A 123 8.67 2.11 -16.29
C SER A 123 9.07 2.72 -14.93
N LEU A 124 10.23 3.37 -14.86
CA LEU A 124 10.69 4.03 -13.63
C LEU A 124 9.83 5.22 -13.18
N ILE A 125 8.85 5.62 -13.97
CA ILE A 125 7.90 6.68 -13.64
C ILE A 125 6.55 6.17 -13.12
N HIS A 126 6.28 4.87 -13.24
CA HIS A 126 5.05 4.26 -12.71
C HIS A 126 5.32 3.54 -11.39
N ILE A 127 4.36 3.53 -10.54
CA ILE A 127 4.41 2.83 -9.25
C ILE A 127 3.67 1.50 -9.34
#